data_afc6d582415f4595b36178661074eac4
#
_entry.id   afc6d582415f4595b36178661074eac4
#
_cell.length_a   1.000
_cell.length_b   1.000
_cell.length_c   1.000
_cell.angle_alpha   90.00
_cell.angle_beta   90.00
_cell.angle_gamma   90.00
#
_symmetry.space_group_name_H-M   'P 1'
#
loop_
_entity.id
_entity.type
_entity.pdbx_description
1 polymer ?
#
loop_
_entity_poly.entity_id
_entity_poly.type
_entity_poly.pdbx_seq_one_letter_code
_entity_poly.pdbx_strand_id
1 'polypeptide(L)'
;MADKVIEAPPSSPRRAERVRFEERADLLDFLLEISSLTSQTLDLDQLLGEVAAIIKQAVPHDLFAIFLYNDRQKSLSLRHGIGHREEHIKNLSLGLGEGIVGTVAATRQPLLVRDVRQDPRYLASLDAVRSEMAVPMIARGKLVGVIDLQATREAFHSDKDLALLSVIASRVAFSIENARLHRRVQRNNQTLRTLADLARELSSILDLDQLLERLAGSIKHLINYDAFSIMLVDDQQTLLRHRYSKRFDERLKLDNIPLGKGVTGAAALERTAMRVADTRSDPRYIPTHPDIRSELAVPLITQDRLIGVMDLESEALSYFTEDHARLLSLLAPQIAVSILNARLYEELATREQSMEQDLRAARRLQKILLPREAPSIKHLDVAFHAKPAREISGDIYDFFEHAGDYSMFAFGDSSGKGAAAALYGALVTGLLRSLAPRRRGPAMLMRSINETLMERKVDAQFVTLLVALWDGQSREFIMANAGSIPPFVCRQGKVRRLDVGGVPLGLLEQQEYEETVFATLPGDVILLVSDGIEDQVNPDGKQYGQSRLMRFIPGVCDLTAAEIVKAIDTDVETFRNGAPVQDDQTIIVIKVS
;
A
#
# COMPACT_ATOMS: atom_id res chain seq x y z
N MET A 1 36.59 -24.13 -46.79
CA MET A 1 36.24 -24.72 -48.11
C MET A 1 35.25 -23.81 -48.78
N ALA A 2 35.55 -23.44 -50.01
CA ALA A 2 34.82 -22.64 -50.98
C ALA A 2 34.75 -21.12 -50.69
N ASP A 3 35.78 -20.43 -51.19
CA ASP A 3 35.79 -19.02 -51.52
C ASP A 3 34.66 -18.73 -52.50
N LYS A 4 33.67 -17.93 -52.09
CA LYS A 4 32.81 -17.22 -53.04
C LYS A 4 33.46 -15.85 -53.29
N VAL A 5 34.27 -15.85 -54.33
CA VAL A 5 34.66 -14.63 -55.03
C VAL A 5 33.38 -14.05 -55.63
N ILE A 6 32.90 -12.93 -55.10
CA ILE A 6 31.85 -12.15 -55.74
C ILE A 6 32.52 -11.39 -56.88
N GLU A 7 32.26 -11.84 -58.13
CA GLU A 7 32.66 -11.13 -59.33
C GLU A 7 32.17 -9.70 -59.34
N ALA A 8 33.04 -8.79 -59.75
CA ALA A 8 32.70 -7.40 -59.97
C ALA A 8 31.56 -7.31 -61.01
N PRO A 9 30.55 -6.45 -60.83
CA PRO A 9 29.49 -6.31 -61.80
C PRO A 9 30.03 -5.82 -63.11
N PRO A 10 29.49 -6.31 -64.25
CA PRO A 10 29.97 -5.96 -65.58
C PRO A 10 29.83 -4.47 -65.84
N SER A 11 30.89 -3.88 -66.34
CA SER A 11 30.98 -2.48 -66.78
C SER A 11 30.04 -2.22 -67.94
N SER A 12 28.84 -1.74 -67.69
CA SER A 12 28.08 -0.97 -68.68
C SER A 12 27.65 0.37 -67.98
N PRO A 13 27.94 1.51 -68.57
CA PRO A 13 27.61 2.80 -67.97
C PRO A 13 26.15 3.11 -68.31
N ARG A 14 25.22 2.68 -67.44
CA ARG A 14 23.97 3.42 -67.32
C ARG A 14 24.32 4.68 -66.58
N ARG A 15 24.38 5.84 -67.29
CA ARG A 15 24.35 7.16 -66.71
C ARG A 15 23.21 7.17 -65.67
N ALA A 16 23.54 7.17 -64.42
CA ALA A 16 22.58 7.55 -63.40
C ALA A 16 22.13 8.98 -63.76
N GLU A 17 20.86 9.14 -64.07
CA GLU A 17 20.28 10.46 -64.27
C GLU A 17 20.50 11.24 -62.96
N ARG A 18 21.34 12.28 -63.03
CA ARG A 18 21.46 13.26 -61.94
C ARG A 18 20.11 13.95 -61.83
N VAL A 19 19.48 13.91 -60.65
CA VAL A 19 18.34 14.77 -60.35
C VAL A 19 18.86 16.20 -60.46
N ARG A 20 18.52 16.91 -61.55
CA ARG A 20 18.83 18.33 -61.72
C ARG A 20 17.68 19.08 -61.07
N PHE A 21 17.96 19.72 -59.97
CA PHE A 21 17.06 20.71 -59.41
C PHE A 21 17.14 21.96 -60.31
N GLU A 22 16.20 22.09 -61.23
CA GLU A 22 16.13 23.20 -62.18
C GLU A 22 15.58 24.48 -61.51
N GLU A 23 14.78 24.33 -60.41
CA GLU A 23 14.25 25.42 -59.65
C GLU A 23 14.48 25.27 -58.11
N ARG A 24 14.46 26.41 -57.36
CA ARG A 24 14.49 26.38 -55.89
C ARG A 24 13.36 25.59 -55.27
N ALA A 25 12.21 25.49 -55.92
CA ALA A 25 11.06 24.73 -55.49
C ALA A 25 11.34 23.24 -55.41
N ASP A 26 11.97 22.63 -56.41
CA ASP A 26 12.28 21.19 -56.44
C ASP A 26 13.22 20.79 -55.30
N LEU A 27 14.18 21.65 -54.96
CA LEU A 27 15.07 21.43 -53.81
C LEU A 27 14.32 21.48 -52.48
N LEU A 28 13.38 22.41 -52.34
CA LEU A 28 12.56 22.53 -51.12
C LEU A 28 11.64 21.33 -50.95
N ASP A 29 10.99 20.85 -52.02
CA ASP A 29 10.12 19.67 -52.01
C ASP A 29 10.92 18.42 -51.65
N PHE A 30 12.10 18.24 -52.19
CA PHE A 30 13.01 17.15 -51.87
C PHE A 30 13.47 17.18 -50.40
N LEU A 31 13.76 18.37 -49.84
CA LEU A 31 14.12 18.53 -48.43
C LEU A 31 12.94 18.29 -47.49
N LEU A 32 11.71 18.64 -47.90
CA LEU A 32 10.50 18.33 -47.17
C LEU A 32 10.21 16.83 -47.16
N GLU A 33 10.42 16.15 -48.29
CA GLU A 33 10.29 14.69 -48.41
C GLU A 33 11.30 13.98 -47.49
N ILE A 34 12.57 14.38 -47.49
CA ILE A 34 13.60 13.89 -46.56
C ILE A 34 13.15 14.11 -45.10
N SER A 35 12.69 15.31 -44.80
CA SER A 35 12.24 15.63 -43.44
C SER A 35 11.05 14.78 -43.01
N SER A 36 10.12 14.51 -43.91
CA SER A 36 8.94 13.64 -43.65
C SER A 36 9.34 12.19 -43.42
N LEU A 37 10.13 11.61 -44.34
CA LEU A 37 10.58 10.22 -44.26
C LEU A 37 11.43 9.98 -43.01
N THR A 38 12.41 10.85 -42.75
CA THR A 38 13.34 10.68 -41.62
C THR A 38 12.74 11.04 -40.24
N SER A 39 11.61 11.77 -40.20
CA SER A 39 10.92 12.10 -38.93
C SER A 39 9.95 11.04 -38.44
N GLN A 40 9.51 10.15 -39.31
CA GLN A 40 8.58 9.05 -38.97
C GLN A 40 9.33 7.81 -38.48
N THR A 41 10.60 7.64 -38.85
CA THR A 41 11.41 6.46 -38.51
C THR A 41 12.16 6.68 -37.19
N LEU A 42 11.74 6.00 -36.13
CA LEU A 42 12.34 6.07 -34.80
C LEU A 42 13.39 4.98 -34.54
N ASP A 43 13.46 3.96 -35.41
CA ASP A 43 14.53 2.97 -35.37
C ASP A 43 15.78 3.50 -36.07
N LEU A 44 16.91 3.48 -35.36
CA LEU A 44 18.16 4.06 -35.85
C LEU A 44 18.71 3.34 -37.07
N ASP A 45 18.63 1.99 -37.11
CA ASP A 45 19.23 1.21 -38.16
C ASP A 45 18.39 1.32 -39.45
N GLN A 46 17.07 1.34 -39.32
CA GLN A 46 16.14 1.61 -40.42
C GLN A 46 16.36 3.04 -40.96
N LEU A 47 16.46 4.03 -40.05
CA LEU A 47 16.73 5.44 -40.44
C LEU A 47 18.02 5.57 -41.26
N LEU A 48 19.11 4.92 -40.83
CA LEU A 48 20.39 4.96 -41.57
C LEU A 48 20.27 4.35 -42.96
N GLY A 49 19.50 3.27 -43.11
CA GLY A 49 19.19 2.66 -44.40
C GLY A 49 18.40 3.58 -45.35
N GLU A 50 17.35 4.24 -44.82
CA GLU A 50 16.55 5.20 -45.59
C GLU A 50 17.39 6.41 -46.02
N VAL A 51 18.23 6.93 -45.13
CA VAL A 51 19.18 8.01 -45.43
C VAL A 51 20.13 7.63 -46.53
N ALA A 52 20.69 6.42 -46.50
CA ALA A 52 21.59 5.94 -47.56
C ALA A 52 20.89 5.87 -48.94
N ALA A 53 19.63 5.42 -48.97
CA ALA A 53 18.82 5.36 -50.16
C ALA A 53 18.55 6.76 -50.75
N ILE A 54 18.23 7.73 -49.93
CA ILE A 54 17.98 9.13 -50.31
C ILE A 54 19.26 9.77 -50.85
N ILE A 55 20.39 9.61 -50.16
CA ILE A 55 21.67 10.20 -50.60
C ILE A 55 22.10 9.59 -51.92
N LYS A 56 21.86 8.27 -52.18
CA LYS A 56 22.18 7.61 -53.43
C LYS A 56 21.44 8.22 -54.62
N GLN A 57 20.23 8.69 -54.42
CA GLN A 57 19.44 9.37 -55.46
C GLN A 57 19.93 10.81 -55.70
N ALA A 58 20.27 11.54 -54.62
CA ALA A 58 20.62 12.95 -54.69
C ALA A 58 22.06 13.19 -55.14
N VAL A 59 23.02 12.40 -54.62
CA VAL A 59 24.46 12.58 -54.88
C VAL A 59 25.06 11.26 -55.27
N PRO A 60 25.40 11.06 -56.56
CA PRO A 60 26.01 9.81 -57.05
C PRO A 60 27.34 9.55 -56.34
N HIS A 61 27.59 8.28 -55.98
CA HIS A 61 28.82 7.83 -55.33
C HIS A 61 29.07 6.34 -55.63
N ASP A 62 30.29 5.89 -55.45
CA ASP A 62 30.67 4.49 -55.56
C ASP A 62 30.68 3.79 -54.20
N LEU A 63 31.12 4.52 -53.13
CA LEU A 63 31.07 4.07 -51.75
C LEU A 63 30.38 5.13 -50.86
N PHE A 64 29.72 4.63 -49.85
CA PHE A 64 28.99 5.45 -48.88
C PHE A 64 29.25 4.96 -47.44
N ALA A 65 29.42 5.87 -46.51
CA ALA A 65 29.56 5.56 -45.10
C ALA A 65 28.91 6.60 -44.20
N ILE A 66 28.26 6.14 -43.12
CA ILE A 66 27.82 6.98 -42.01
C ILE A 66 28.57 6.57 -40.75
N PHE A 67 29.31 7.51 -40.21
CA PHE A 67 30.00 7.40 -38.94
C PHE A 67 29.22 8.13 -37.88
N LEU A 68 28.95 7.48 -36.73
CA LEU A 68 28.32 8.12 -35.57
C LEU A 68 29.36 8.42 -34.49
N TYR A 69 29.29 9.62 -33.98
CA TYR A 69 30.18 10.09 -32.91
C TYR A 69 29.72 9.58 -31.54
N ASN A 70 30.69 9.09 -30.77
CA ASN A 70 30.52 8.70 -29.38
C ASN A 70 31.29 9.70 -28.49
N ASP A 71 30.56 10.54 -27.75
CA ASP A 71 31.16 11.58 -26.90
C ASP A 71 31.96 11.02 -25.71
N ARG A 72 31.61 9.84 -25.19
CA ARG A 72 32.35 9.18 -24.07
C ARG A 72 33.70 8.65 -24.54
N GLN A 73 33.76 8.07 -25.71
CA GLN A 73 34.99 7.49 -26.28
C GLN A 73 35.77 8.49 -27.14
N LYS A 74 35.16 9.64 -27.46
CA LYS A 74 35.69 10.66 -28.39
C LYS A 74 36.12 10.07 -29.73
N SER A 75 35.35 9.14 -30.24
CA SER A 75 35.60 8.40 -31.47
C SER A 75 34.38 8.32 -32.38
N LEU A 76 34.62 8.10 -33.64
CA LEU A 76 33.63 7.87 -34.71
C LEU A 76 33.56 6.39 -35.00
N SER A 77 32.41 5.77 -34.93
CA SER A 77 32.19 4.36 -35.28
C SER A 77 31.37 4.26 -36.56
N LEU A 78 31.82 3.44 -37.52
CA LEU A 78 31.06 3.15 -38.71
C LEU A 78 29.77 2.41 -38.34
N ARG A 79 28.63 2.93 -38.77
CA ARG A 79 27.30 2.34 -38.43
C ARG A 79 26.56 1.85 -39.65
N HIS A 80 26.75 2.47 -40.80
CA HIS A 80 26.15 2.06 -42.05
C HIS A 80 27.14 2.33 -43.19
N GLY A 81 27.31 1.37 -44.08
CA GLY A 81 28.22 1.52 -45.21
C GLY A 81 27.73 0.70 -46.43
N ILE A 82 27.92 1.25 -47.62
CA ILE A 82 27.63 0.61 -48.90
C ILE A 82 28.93 0.60 -49.73
N GLY A 83 29.27 -0.55 -50.31
CA GLY A 83 30.50 -0.72 -51.06
C GLY A 83 31.72 -1.07 -50.20
N HIS A 84 31.62 -1.03 -48.88
CA HIS A 84 32.66 -1.44 -47.94
C HIS A 84 32.57 -2.95 -47.62
N ARG A 85 33.70 -3.58 -47.22
CA ARG A 85 33.70 -4.96 -46.73
C ARG A 85 33.01 -5.06 -45.40
N GLU A 86 32.19 -6.10 -45.16
CA GLU A 86 31.43 -6.28 -43.92
C GLU A 86 32.29 -6.29 -42.66
N GLU A 87 33.51 -6.80 -42.73
CA GLU A 87 34.46 -6.81 -41.58
C GLU A 87 34.87 -5.41 -41.15
N HIS A 88 34.96 -4.45 -42.08
CA HIS A 88 35.26 -3.05 -41.77
C HIS A 88 34.07 -2.32 -41.16
N ILE A 89 32.84 -2.67 -41.51
CA ILE A 89 31.63 -2.02 -40.98
C ILE A 89 31.49 -2.29 -39.48
N LYS A 90 31.88 -3.47 -38.98
CA LYS A 90 31.68 -3.84 -37.55
C LYS A 90 32.74 -3.29 -36.61
N ASN A 91 33.96 -3.04 -37.07
CA ASN A 91 35.10 -2.77 -36.20
C ASN A 91 35.81 -1.43 -36.47
N LEU A 92 35.43 -0.68 -37.51
CA LEU A 92 36.10 0.56 -37.85
C LEU A 92 35.72 1.68 -36.89
N SER A 93 36.70 2.15 -36.13
CA SER A 93 36.57 3.32 -35.24
C SER A 93 37.70 4.29 -35.56
N LEU A 94 37.36 5.56 -35.73
CA LEU A 94 38.31 6.65 -36.07
C LEU A 94 38.32 7.69 -34.93
N GLY A 95 39.51 8.17 -34.58
CA GLY A 95 39.68 9.29 -33.67
C GLY A 95 39.33 10.65 -34.31
N LEU A 96 39.13 11.66 -33.50
CA LEU A 96 39.02 13.05 -33.99
C LEU A 96 40.34 13.49 -34.60
N GLY A 97 40.31 13.99 -35.86
CA GLY A 97 41.49 14.37 -36.62
C GLY A 97 42.12 13.21 -37.41
N GLU A 98 41.65 11.98 -37.27
CA GLU A 98 42.17 10.80 -37.95
C GLU A 98 41.47 10.60 -39.31
N GLY A 99 42.25 10.66 -40.37
CA GLY A 99 41.69 10.55 -41.73
C GLY A 99 40.91 11.80 -42.15
N ILE A 100 40.30 11.74 -43.34
CA ILE A 100 39.40 12.78 -43.85
C ILE A 100 38.17 12.91 -42.97
N VAL A 101 37.54 11.79 -42.64
CA VAL A 101 36.34 11.71 -41.79
C VAL A 101 36.61 12.27 -40.39
N GLY A 102 37.71 11.87 -39.71
CA GLY A 102 38.07 12.38 -38.40
C GLY A 102 38.47 13.88 -38.43
N THR A 103 39.08 14.37 -39.51
CA THR A 103 39.34 15.77 -39.72
C THR A 103 38.07 16.59 -39.85
N VAL A 104 37.08 16.14 -40.61
CA VAL A 104 35.74 16.76 -40.71
C VAL A 104 35.03 16.79 -39.36
N ALA A 105 35.14 15.72 -38.59
CA ALA A 105 34.60 15.67 -37.26
C ALA A 105 35.24 16.68 -36.29
N ALA A 106 36.55 16.81 -36.31
CA ALA A 106 37.33 17.74 -35.49
C ALA A 106 37.08 19.20 -35.85
N THR A 107 37.13 19.53 -37.14
CA THR A 107 36.97 20.90 -37.66
C THR A 107 35.50 21.34 -37.74
N ARG A 108 34.58 20.38 -37.83
CA ARG A 108 33.14 20.58 -38.09
C ARG A 108 32.89 21.33 -39.41
N GLN A 109 33.81 21.22 -40.35
CA GLN A 109 33.71 21.82 -41.68
C GLN A 109 33.64 20.71 -42.73
N PRO A 110 32.79 20.83 -43.76
CA PRO A 110 32.76 19.90 -44.84
C PRO A 110 34.06 19.93 -45.65
N LEU A 111 34.45 18.78 -46.19
CA LEU A 111 35.70 18.65 -46.95
C LEU A 111 35.45 17.90 -48.28
N LEU A 112 35.94 18.45 -49.38
CA LEU A 112 35.94 17.84 -50.71
C LEU A 112 37.38 17.62 -51.16
N VAL A 113 37.81 16.35 -51.27
CA VAL A 113 39.14 15.94 -51.74
C VAL A 113 39.01 15.44 -53.17
N ARG A 114 39.57 16.17 -54.12
CA ARG A 114 39.44 15.89 -55.56
C ARG A 114 40.34 14.74 -56.04
N ASP A 115 41.50 14.56 -55.40
CA ASP A 115 42.41 13.43 -55.57
C ASP A 115 42.97 13.00 -54.21
N VAL A 116 42.49 11.87 -53.70
CA VAL A 116 42.88 11.33 -52.40
C VAL A 116 44.35 10.93 -52.30
N ARG A 117 45.01 10.65 -53.42
CA ARG A 117 46.44 10.27 -53.44
C ARG A 117 47.35 11.42 -53.11
N GLN A 118 46.86 12.66 -53.28
CA GLN A 118 47.59 13.90 -52.97
C GLN A 118 47.29 14.45 -51.56
N ASP A 119 46.30 13.88 -50.87
CA ASP A 119 45.92 14.33 -49.54
C ASP A 119 46.55 13.43 -48.46
N PRO A 120 47.47 13.92 -47.66
CA PRO A 120 48.17 13.13 -46.64
C PRO A 120 47.25 12.60 -45.53
N ARG A 121 46.03 13.11 -45.42
CA ARG A 121 45.04 12.68 -44.43
C ARG A 121 44.28 11.44 -44.86
N TYR A 122 44.32 11.07 -46.13
CA TYR A 122 43.56 9.95 -46.67
C TYR A 122 43.99 8.64 -46.02
N LEU A 123 43.02 7.93 -45.46
CA LEU A 123 43.17 6.55 -45.00
C LEU A 123 42.61 5.62 -46.05
N ALA A 124 43.47 4.84 -46.67
CA ALA A 124 43.10 3.98 -47.78
C ALA A 124 42.03 2.95 -47.36
N SER A 125 40.82 3.12 -47.83
CA SER A 125 39.70 2.16 -47.66
C SER A 125 39.69 1.08 -48.74
N LEU A 126 39.92 1.51 -49.98
CA LEU A 126 40.10 0.67 -51.19
C LEU A 126 41.05 1.36 -52.14
N ASP A 127 41.94 0.60 -52.77
CA ASP A 127 42.94 1.11 -53.72
C ASP A 127 42.31 1.80 -54.96
N ALA A 128 41.03 1.49 -55.27
CA ALA A 128 40.31 2.07 -56.37
C ALA A 128 39.80 3.50 -56.17
N VAL A 129 39.71 3.99 -54.92
CA VAL A 129 39.16 5.33 -54.58
C VAL A 129 40.11 6.42 -55.11
N ARG A 130 39.51 7.47 -55.71
CA ARG A 130 40.25 8.63 -56.28
C ARG A 130 39.77 9.95 -55.72
N SER A 131 38.52 10.09 -55.34
CA SER A 131 37.99 11.30 -54.67
C SER A 131 37.11 10.97 -53.50
N GLU A 132 37.09 11.85 -52.51
CA GLU A 132 36.31 11.71 -51.25
C GLU A 132 35.64 13.03 -50.87
N MET A 133 34.43 12.94 -50.40
CA MET A 133 33.65 14.06 -49.89
C MET A 133 33.05 13.71 -48.55
N ALA A 134 33.46 14.39 -47.46
CA ALA A 134 32.99 14.14 -46.14
C ALA A 134 32.29 15.38 -45.56
N VAL A 135 31.14 15.17 -44.89
CA VAL A 135 30.31 16.25 -44.37
C VAL A 135 29.90 15.95 -42.91
N PRO A 136 30.08 16.93 -41.99
CA PRO A 136 29.70 16.73 -40.59
C PRO A 136 28.20 16.77 -40.43
N MET A 137 27.65 15.86 -39.64
CA MET A 137 26.30 15.87 -39.13
C MET A 137 26.26 16.61 -37.83
N ILE A 138 25.67 17.79 -37.81
CA ILE A 138 25.61 18.65 -36.63
C ILE A 138 24.16 18.95 -36.28
N ALA A 139 23.75 18.61 -35.04
CA ALA A 139 22.43 18.92 -34.49
C ALA A 139 22.59 19.77 -33.23
N ARG A 140 21.89 20.90 -33.15
CA ARG A 140 21.94 21.82 -32.00
C ARG A 140 23.36 22.16 -31.54
N GLY A 141 24.28 22.37 -32.48
CA GLY A 141 25.70 22.70 -32.22
C GLY A 141 26.56 21.51 -31.76
N LYS A 142 26.01 20.30 -31.67
CA LYS A 142 26.74 19.08 -31.31
C LYS A 142 27.02 18.22 -32.53
N LEU A 143 28.23 17.65 -32.58
CA LEU A 143 28.59 16.67 -33.59
C LEU A 143 27.83 15.36 -33.31
N VAL A 144 27.03 14.89 -34.28
CA VAL A 144 26.31 13.62 -34.24
C VAL A 144 27.10 12.54 -34.98
N GLY A 145 27.79 12.92 -36.04
CA GLY A 145 28.57 12.01 -36.87
C GLY A 145 29.11 12.66 -38.13
N VAL A 146 29.52 11.86 -39.11
CA VAL A 146 30.01 12.28 -40.43
C VAL A 146 29.40 11.38 -41.51
N ILE A 147 28.97 11.98 -42.60
CA ILE A 147 28.62 11.26 -43.86
C ILE A 147 29.82 11.37 -44.78
N ASP A 148 30.22 10.21 -45.32
CA ASP A 148 31.36 10.09 -46.20
C ASP A 148 30.93 9.45 -47.54
N LEU A 149 31.28 10.09 -48.67
CA LEU A 149 31.06 9.61 -50.03
C LEU A 149 32.37 9.51 -50.74
N GLN A 150 32.63 8.35 -51.38
CA GLN A 150 33.86 8.14 -52.15
C GLN A 150 33.53 7.75 -53.59
N ALA A 151 34.40 8.10 -54.51
CA ALA A 151 34.28 7.73 -55.88
C ALA A 151 35.63 7.23 -56.48
N THR A 152 35.53 6.35 -57.46
CA THR A 152 36.67 5.75 -58.16
C THR A 152 37.26 6.65 -59.27
N ARG A 153 36.71 7.85 -59.43
CA ARG A 153 37.10 8.88 -60.39
C ARG A 153 37.57 10.14 -59.69
N GLU A 154 38.60 10.78 -60.28
CA GLU A 154 39.11 12.06 -59.78
C GLU A 154 38.10 13.17 -60.03
N ALA A 155 38.05 14.15 -59.09
CA ALA A 155 37.17 15.32 -59.13
C ALA A 155 35.72 14.98 -59.49
N PHE A 156 35.21 13.81 -59.01
CA PHE A 156 33.89 13.31 -59.35
C PHE A 156 32.76 14.17 -58.78
N HIS A 157 32.94 14.66 -57.57
CA HIS A 157 31.99 15.54 -56.90
C HIS A 157 32.35 17.01 -57.08
N SER A 158 31.33 17.86 -57.14
CA SER A 158 31.48 19.31 -57.25
C SER A 158 31.19 20.03 -55.95
N ASP A 159 31.52 21.34 -55.88
CA ASP A 159 31.16 22.18 -54.73
C ASP A 159 29.60 22.28 -54.53
N LYS A 160 28.82 22.09 -55.60
CA LYS A 160 27.34 22.00 -55.52
C LYS A 160 26.90 20.71 -54.85
N ASP A 161 27.55 19.58 -55.14
CA ASP A 161 27.27 18.30 -54.46
C ASP A 161 27.63 18.36 -52.99
N LEU A 162 28.73 19.04 -52.62
CA LEU A 162 29.14 19.30 -51.24
C LEU A 162 28.11 20.15 -50.49
N ALA A 163 27.60 21.23 -51.10
CA ALA A 163 26.57 22.07 -50.53
C ALA A 163 25.24 21.30 -50.29
N LEU A 164 24.82 20.50 -51.30
CA LEU A 164 23.61 19.67 -51.19
C LEU A 164 23.76 18.64 -50.08
N LEU A 165 24.86 17.88 -50.05
CA LEU A 165 25.12 16.90 -49.01
C LEU A 165 25.16 17.52 -47.60
N SER A 166 25.70 18.74 -47.50
CA SER A 166 25.76 19.50 -46.21
C SER A 166 24.37 19.82 -45.69
N VAL A 167 23.43 20.21 -46.57
CA VAL A 167 22.03 20.45 -46.18
C VAL A 167 21.34 19.13 -45.75
N ILE A 168 21.54 18.04 -46.51
CA ILE A 168 21.03 16.72 -46.17
C ILE A 168 21.58 16.26 -44.80
N ALA A 169 22.91 16.35 -44.62
CA ALA A 169 23.59 15.96 -43.38
C ALA A 169 23.05 16.68 -42.16
N SER A 170 22.74 17.99 -42.27
CA SER A 170 22.12 18.75 -41.20
C SER A 170 20.75 18.18 -40.80
N ARG A 171 19.90 17.84 -41.80
CA ARG A 171 18.58 17.24 -41.52
C ARG A 171 18.69 15.84 -40.93
N VAL A 172 19.56 15.02 -41.46
CA VAL A 172 19.84 13.66 -40.96
C VAL A 172 20.35 13.71 -39.52
N ALA A 173 21.21 14.67 -39.21
CA ALA A 173 21.70 14.87 -37.86
C ALA A 173 20.55 15.06 -36.83
N PHE A 174 19.56 15.88 -37.15
CA PHE A 174 18.39 16.08 -36.30
C PHE A 174 17.56 14.81 -36.14
N SER A 175 17.35 14.05 -37.22
CA SER A 175 16.58 12.82 -37.16
C SER A 175 17.28 11.74 -36.35
N ILE A 176 18.60 11.59 -36.46
CA ILE A 176 19.41 10.67 -35.67
C ILE A 176 19.35 11.05 -34.17
N GLU A 177 19.47 12.33 -33.86
CA GLU A 177 19.42 12.80 -32.47
C GLU A 177 18.03 12.58 -31.87
N ASN A 178 16.96 12.82 -32.62
CA ASN A 178 15.59 12.54 -32.20
C ASN A 178 15.39 11.02 -31.95
N ALA A 179 15.84 10.15 -32.84
CA ALA A 179 15.76 8.70 -32.65
C ALA A 179 16.53 8.23 -31.39
N ARG A 180 17.73 8.81 -31.14
CA ARG A 180 18.50 8.55 -29.91
C ARG A 180 17.78 9.00 -28.65
N LEU A 181 17.21 10.20 -28.66
CA LEU A 181 16.43 10.73 -27.53
C LEU A 181 15.19 9.88 -27.29
N HIS A 182 14.47 9.50 -28.34
CA HIS A 182 13.29 8.65 -28.21
C HIS A 182 13.63 7.29 -27.61
N ARG A 183 14.66 6.61 -28.09
CA ARG A 183 15.14 5.34 -27.50
C ARG A 183 15.51 5.50 -26.03
N ARG A 184 16.14 6.59 -25.66
CA ARG A 184 16.50 6.87 -24.26
C ARG A 184 15.26 7.05 -23.38
N VAL A 185 14.27 7.82 -23.85
CA VAL A 185 12.98 8.01 -23.16
C VAL A 185 12.23 6.69 -23.03
N GLN A 186 12.15 5.90 -24.08
CA GLN A 186 11.49 4.59 -24.03
C GLN A 186 12.13 3.65 -23.01
N ARG A 187 13.47 3.53 -23.00
CA ARG A 187 14.19 2.72 -22.00
C ARG A 187 13.92 3.18 -20.59
N ASN A 188 13.99 4.51 -20.34
CA ASN A 188 13.68 5.05 -19.03
C ASN A 188 12.24 4.77 -18.61
N ASN A 189 11.26 4.95 -19.51
CA ASN A 189 9.86 4.66 -19.24
C ASN A 189 9.62 3.18 -18.93
N GLN A 190 10.27 2.27 -19.64
CA GLN A 190 10.16 0.84 -19.38
C GLN A 190 10.73 0.47 -18.02
N THR A 191 11.90 1.02 -17.66
CA THR A 191 12.49 0.84 -16.33
C THR A 191 11.55 1.36 -15.24
N LEU A 192 11.02 2.59 -15.40
CA LEU A 192 10.09 3.16 -14.43
C LEU A 192 8.80 2.35 -14.28
N ARG A 193 8.24 1.80 -15.37
CA ARG A 193 7.07 0.92 -15.31
C ARG A 193 7.36 -0.36 -14.51
N THR A 194 8.46 -1.03 -14.81
CA THR A 194 8.87 -2.24 -14.07
C THR A 194 9.04 -1.94 -12.59
N LEU A 195 9.67 -0.82 -12.24
CA LEU A 195 9.83 -0.39 -10.85
C LEU A 195 8.48 -0.08 -10.16
N ALA A 196 7.55 0.57 -10.88
CA ALA A 196 6.21 0.86 -10.35
C ALA A 196 5.37 -0.40 -10.14
N ASP A 197 5.49 -1.39 -11.02
CA ASP A 197 4.77 -2.66 -10.89
C ASP A 197 5.30 -3.48 -9.70
N LEU A 198 6.62 -3.57 -9.54
CA LEU A 198 7.24 -4.17 -8.35
C LEU A 198 6.84 -3.45 -7.06
N ALA A 199 6.84 -2.12 -7.06
CA ALA A 199 6.42 -1.32 -5.93
C ALA A 199 4.97 -1.60 -5.52
N ARG A 200 4.07 -1.72 -6.49
CA ARG A 200 2.65 -2.03 -6.26
C ARG A 200 2.47 -3.44 -5.71
N GLU A 201 3.18 -4.43 -6.27
CA GLU A 201 3.15 -5.80 -5.80
C GLU A 201 3.61 -5.89 -4.33
N LEU A 202 4.75 -5.28 -3.99
CA LEU A 202 5.28 -5.27 -2.63
C LEU A 202 4.36 -4.56 -1.63
N SER A 203 3.70 -3.47 -2.04
CA SER A 203 2.79 -2.70 -1.17
C SER A 203 1.49 -3.43 -0.85
N SER A 204 1.12 -4.46 -1.59
CA SER A 204 -0.08 -5.27 -1.33
C SER A 204 0.13 -6.36 -0.28
N ILE A 205 1.38 -6.66 0.10
CA ILE A 205 1.71 -7.70 1.07
C ILE A 205 1.80 -7.07 2.46
N LEU A 206 0.88 -7.46 3.35
CA LEU A 206 0.77 -6.93 4.71
C LEU A 206 1.50 -7.78 5.75
N ASP A 207 1.80 -9.04 5.45
CA ASP A 207 2.63 -9.91 6.27
C ASP A 207 4.10 -9.57 6.03
N LEU A 208 4.81 -9.19 7.09
CA LEU A 208 6.18 -8.71 6.99
C LEU A 208 7.15 -9.80 6.52
N ASP A 209 7.00 -11.04 6.98
CA ASP A 209 7.88 -12.13 6.59
C ASP A 209 7.71 -12.52 5.11
N GLN A 210 6.47 -12.59 4.64
CA GLN A 210 6.16 -12.81 3.22
C GLN A 210 6.67 -11.66 2.34
N LEU A 211 6.52 -10.41 2.79
CA LEU A 211 7.04 -9.25 2.09
C LEU A 211 8.56 -9.33 1.92
N LEU A 212 9.30 -9.63 2.99
CA LEU A 212 10.76 -9.71 2.95
C LEU A 212 11.26 -10.86 2.07
N GLU A 213 10.58 -12.00 2.07
CA GLU A 213 10.90 -13.13 1.21
C GLU A 213 10.63 -12.79 -0.27
N ARG A 214 9.49 -12.18 -0.57
CA ARG A 214 9.17 -11.74 -1.93
C ARG A 214 10.14 -10.69 -2.44
N LEU A 215 10.51 -9.75 -1.58
CA LEU A 215 11.49 -8.72 -1.89
C LEU A 215 12.86 -9.32 -2.23
N ALA A 216 13.36 -10.27 -1.44
CA ALA A 216 14.61 -10.96 -1.72
C ALA A 216 14.58 -11.62 -3.11
N GLY A 217 13.50 -12.34 -3.45
CA GLY A 217 13.32 -12.94 -4.77
C GLY A 217 13.31 -11.90 -5.90
N SER A 218 12.57 -10.82 -5.74
CA SER A 218 12.47 -9.76 -6.74
C SER A 218 13.80 -9.04 -6.97
N ILE A 219 14.54 -8.76 -5.90
CA ILE A 219 15.88 -8.15 -6.00
C ILE A 219 16.86 -9.11 -6.70
N LYS A 220 16.80 -10.42 -6.43
CA LYS A 220 17.67 -11.43 -7.07
C LYS A 220 17.48 -11.48 -8.59
N HIS A 221 16.25 -11.24 -9.07
CA HIS A 221 15.98 -11.14 -10.51
C HIS A 221 16.53 -9.85 -11.15
N LEU A 222 16.61 -8.77 -10.38
CA LEU A 222 17.16 -7.49 -10.87
C LEU A 222 18.67 -7.45 -10.82
N ILE A 223 19.24 -7.91 -9.70
CA ILE A 223 20.68 -7.91 -9.41
C ILE A 223 20.97 -9.25 -8.72
N ASN A 224 21.74 -10.11 -9.39
CA ASN A 224 22.13 -11.34 -8.77
C ASN A 224 23.00 -11.07 -7.54
N TYR A 225 22.90 -11.89 -6.50
CA TYR A 225 23.68 -11.80 -5.27
C TYR A 225 23.92 -13.20 -4.68
N ASP A 226 24.93 -13.32 -3.87
CA ASP A 226 25.25 -14.57 -3.16
C ASP A 226 24.71 -14.56 -1.74
N ALA A 227 24.66 -13.38 -1.10
CA ALA A 227 23.96 -13.16 0.16
C ALA A 227 23.12 -11.87 0.12
N PHE A 228 21.99 -11.91 0.84
CA PHE A 228 21.06 -10.81 0.96
C PHE A 228 20.53 -10.70 2.37
N SER A 229 20.51 -9.49 2.92
CA SER A 229 19.90 -9.27 4.21
C SER A 229 19.10 -7.97 4.27
N ILE A 230 18.07 -7.97 5.12
CA ILE A 230 17.33 -6.77 5.51
C ILE A 230 17.41 -6.64 7.01
N MET A 231 17.96 -5.52 7.42
CA MET A 231 18.05 -5.11 8.79
C MET A 231 17.10 -3.95 9.04
N LEU A 232 16.30 -4.03 10.10
CA LEU A 232 15.39 -2.97 10.49
C LEU A 232 15.95 -2.23 11.69
N VAL A 233 15.81 -0.91 11.68
CA VAL A 233 16.25 -0.09 12.80
C VAL A 233 15.32 -0.32 14.00
N ASP A 234 15.87 -0.34 15.21
CA ASP A 234 15.11 -0.40 16.45
C ASP A 234 14.39 0.92 16.76
N ASP A 235 13.47 0.91 17.74
CA ASP A 235 12.67 2.09 18.09
C ASP A 235 13.52 3.24 18.63
N GLN A 236 14.69 2.93 19.20
CA GLN A 236 15.63 3.93 19.73
C GLN A 236 16.56 4.50 18.66
N GLN A 237 16.48 4.01 17.42
CA GLN A 237 17.34 4.42 16.30
C GLN A 237 18.85 4.21 16.60
N THR A 238 19.21 3.15 17.31
CA THR A 238 20.58 2.87 17.74
C THR A 238 21.17 1.61 17.11
N LEU A 239 20.32 0.64 16.78
CA LEU A 239 20.71 -0.68 16.30
C LEU A 239 19.96 -1.07 15.03
N LEU A 240 20.66 -1.73 14.13
CA LEU A 240 20.10 -2.49 13.02
C LEU A 240 19.89 -3.93 13.46
N ARG A 241 18.64 -4.39 13.50
CA ARG A 241 18.28 -5.76 13.84
C ARG A 241 18.05 -6.57 12.57
N HIS A 242 18.70 -7.71 12.45
CA HIS A 242 18.44 -8.61 11.35
C HIS A 242 17.00 -9.14 11.40
N ARG A 243 16.23 -8.82 10.37
CA ARG A 243 14.86 -9.30 10.22
C ARG A 243 14.74 -10.41 9.19
N TYR A 244 15.55 -10.32 8.11
CA TYR A 244 15.61 -11.31 7.06
C TYR A 244 17.05 -11.43 6.56
N SER A 245 17.56 -12.66 6.41
CA SER A 245 18.87 -12.92 5.83
C SER A 245 18.85 -14.24 5.07
N LYS A 246 19.37 -14.20 3.85
CA LYS A 246 19.48 -15.36 2.97
C LYS A 246 20.89 -15.38 2.38
N ARG A 247 21.59 -16.51 2.50
CA ARG A 247 22.92 -16.72 1.95
C ARG A 247 22.95 -18.04 1.23
N PHE A 248 23.46 -18.06 -0.01
CA PHE A 248 23.49 -19.24 -0.85
C PHE A 248 22.16 -20.02 -0.82
N ASP A 249 21.06 -19.28 -0.91
CA ASP A 249 19.68 -19.76 -0.82
C ASP A 249 19.24 -20.36 0.53
N GLU A 250 20.06 -20.28 1.59
CA GLU A 250 19.71 -20.67 2.95
C GLU A 250 19.37 -19.47 3.84
N ARG A 251 18.38 -19.65 4.73
CA ARG A 251 17.95 -18.61 5.68
C ARG A 251 18.86 -18.63 6.91
N LEU A 252 19.41 -17.46 7.30
CA LEU A 252 20.34 -17.34 8.42
C LEU A 252 19.81 -16.36 9.49
N LYS A 253 20.30 -16.54 10.73
CA LYS A 253 20.18 -15.55 11.81
C LYS A 253 21.55 -14.94 12.05
N LEU A 254 21.64 -13.61 11.96
CA LEU A 254 22.85 -12.84 12.16
C LEU A 254 22.70 -11.88 13.34
N ASP A 255 23.84 -11.41 13.88
CA ASP A 255 23.86 -10.49 15.01
C ASP A 255 23.38 -9.07 14.65
N ASN A 256 22.94 -8.32 15.66
CA ASN A 256 22.54 -6.94 15.49
C ASN A 256 23.76 -6.02 15.30
N ILE A 257 23.63 -4.99 14.48
CA ILE A 257 24.71 -4.07 14.13
C ILE A 257 24.39 -2.66 14.65
N PRO A 258 25.25 -2.03 15.47
CA PRO A 258 25.08 -0.62 15.83
C PRO A 258 25.15 0.30 14.62
N LEU A 259 24.37 1.40 14.63
CA LEU A 259 24.49 2.43 13.59
C LEU A 259 25.92 2.99 13.57
N GLY A 260 26.45 3.18 12.35
CA GLY A 260 27.83 3.60 12.12
C GLY A 260 28.87 2.47 12.15
N LYS A 261 28.49 1.25 12.58
CA LYS A 261 29.39 0.10 12.59
C LYS A 261 29.15 -0.78 11.36
N GLY A 262 30.22 -1.22 10.73
CA GLY A 262 30.12 -1.98 9.48
C GLY A 262 29.76 -1.10 8.28
N VAL A 263 29.71 -1.70 7.09
CA VAL A 263 29.26 -1.01 5.86
C VAL A 263 27.77 -0.69 5.95
N THR A 264 26.98 -1.63 6.43
CA THR A 264 25.52 -1.46 6.62
C THR A 264 25.19 -0.39 7.66
N GLY A 265 25.89 -0.39 8.82
CA GLY A 265 25.69 0.64 9.84
C GLY A 265 26.15 2.01 9.40
N ALA A 266 27.22 2.09 8.60
CA ALA A 266 27.68 3.34 7.99
C ALA A 266 26.67 3.86 6.95
N ALA A 267 26.14 3.00 6.07
CA ALA A 267 25.09 3.36 5.12
C ALA A 267 23.83 3.90 5.83
N ALA A 268 23.47 3.31 6.97
CA ALA A 268 22.37 3.76 7.81
C ALA A 268 22.61 5.18 8.37
N LEU A 269 23.80 5.42 8.92
CA LEU A 269 24.17 6.68 9.56
C LEU A 269 24.30 7.81 8.54
N GLU A 270 24.98 7.56 7.42
CA GLU A 270 25.20 8.56 6.35
C GLU A 270 24.00 8.71 5.44
N ARG A 271 23.00 7.80 5.55
CA ARG A 271 21.78 7.81 4.74
C ARG A 271 22.03 7.76 3.23
N THR A 272 23.11 7.13 2.83
CA THR A 272 23.54 6.99 1.43
C THR A 272 23.90 5.54 1.12
N ALA A 273 23.69 5.13 -0.13
CA ALA A 273 24.11 3.80 -0.55
C ALA A 273 25.63 3.69 -0.53
N MET A 274 26.16 2.61 0.06
CA MET A 274 27.57 2.33 0.16
C MET A 274 27.93 1.10 -0.67
N ARG A 275 28.94 1.25 -1.51
CA ARG A 275 29.44 0.20 -2.37
C ARG A 275 30.90 -0.10 -2.03
N VAL A 276 31.18 -1.34 -1.65
CA VAL A 276 32.52 -1.84 -1.37
C VAL A 276 32.96 -2.74 -2.50
N ALA A 277 34.02 -2.36 -3.19
CA ALA A 277 34.55 -3.09 -4.35
C ALA A 277 35.35 -4.34 -3.94
N ASP A 278 36.09 -4.27 -2.83
CA ASP A 278 36.77 -5.40 -2.21
C ASP A 278 36.63 -5.33 -0.69
N THR A 279 35.87 -6.24 -0.12
CA THR A 279 35.59 -6.32 1.33
C THR A 279 36.86 -6.51 2.16
N ARG A 280 37.90 -7.15 1.62
CA ARG A 280 39.16 -7.36 2.32
C ARG A 280 40.00 -6.09 2.48
N SER A 281 39.75 -5.09 1.67
CA SER A 281 40.46 -3.81 1.69
C SER A 281 39.70 -2.69 2.43
N ASP A 282 38.41 -2.89 2.75
CA ASP A 282 37.60 -1.88 3.46
C ASP A 282 37.58 -2.16 4.97
N PRO A 283 38.17 -1.27 5.79
CA PRO A 283 38.26 -1.46 7.24
C PRO A 283 36.89 -1.47 7.96
N ARG A 284 35.85 -1.03 7.30
CA ARG A 284 34.49 -1.04 7.85
C ARG A 284 33.81 -2.40 7.72
N TYR A 285 34.25 -3.24 6.78
CA TYR A 285 33.60 -4.52 6.53
C TYR A 285 33.64 -5.42 7.77
N ILE A 286 32.48 -5.93 8.16
CA ILE A 286 32.35 -6.94 9.20
C ILE A 286 32.29 -8.31 8.50
N PRO A 287 33.29 -9.17 8.64
CA PRO A 287 33.32 -10.44 7.93
C PRO A 287 32.13 -11.32 8.29
N THR A 288 31.25 -11.54 7.32
CA THR A 288 30.10 -12.43 7.44
C THR A 288 30.39 -13.81 6.89
N HIS A 289 31.21 -13.88 5.82
CA HIS A 289 31.68 -15.14 5.21
C HIS A 289 33.02 -14.90 4.50
N PRO A 290 33.97 -15.90 4.54
CA PRO A 290 35.31 -15.72 3.98
C PRO A 290 35.36 -15.51 2.46
N ASP A 291 34.36 -15.98 1.73
CA ASP A 291 34.33 -15.92 0.26
C ASP A 291 33.71 -14.62 -0.27
N ILE A 292 33.06 -13.83 0.56
CA ILE A 292 32.45 -12.55 0.14
C ILE A 292 33.55 -11.53 -0.20
N ARG A 293 33.47 -10.96 -1.40
CA ARG A 293 34.45 -10.04 -1.97
C ARG A 293 33.93 -8.64 -2.26
N SER A 294 32.64 -8.46 -2.43
CA SER A 294 32.04 -7.15 -2.63
C SER A 294 30.70 -7.03 -1.90
N GLU A 295 30.33 -5.80 -1.52
CA GLU A 295 29.11 -5.49 -0.74
C GLU A 295 28.45 -4.23 -1.28
N LEU A 296 27.12 -4.21 -1.24
CA LEU A 296 26.29 -3.03 -1.53
C LEU A 296 25.21 -2.89 -0.46
N ALA A 297 25.37 -1.90 0.41
CA ALA A 297 24.42 -1.54 1.45
C ALA A 297 23.59 -0.33 1.02
N VAL A 298 22.26 -0.45 1.05
CA VAL A 298 21.33 0.61 0.63
C VAL A 298 20.37 0.94 1.76
N PRO A 299 20.37 2.18 2.29
CA PRO A 299 19.47 2.57 3.35
C PRO A 299 18.02 2.68 2.86
N LEU A 300 17.09 2.18 3.65
CA LEU A 300 15.65 2.22 3.44
C LEU A 300 15.08 3.41 4.22
N ILE A 301 14.79 4.48 3.52
CA ILE A 301 14.37 5.76 4.11
C ILE A 301 13.03 6.18 3.53
N THR A 302 12.11 6.61 4.40
CA THR A 302 10.86 7.25 3.99
C THR A 302 10.53 8.41 4.95
N GLN A 303 10.06 9.53 4.41
CA GLN A 303 9.72 10.74 5.18
C GLN A 303 10.83 11.15 6.18
N ASP A 304 12.08 11.16 5.73
CA ASP A 304 13.28 11.44 6.53
C ASP A 304 13.54 10.45 7.70
N ARG A 305 12.75 9.40 7.82
CA ARG A 305 12.94 8.34 8.82
C ARG A 305 13.68 7.16 8.21
N LEU A 306 14.74 6.73 8.87
CA LEU A 306 15.42 5.48 8.56
C LEU A 306 14.55 4.30 9.06
N ILE A 307 14.19 3.40 8.16
CA ILE A 307 13.43 2.17 8.46
C ILE A 307 14.37 0.99 8.62
N GLY A 308 15.46 0.96 7.85
CA GLY A 308 16.42 -0.12 7.87
C GLY A 308 17.49 0.01 6.80
N VAL A 309 18.18 -1.08 6.52
CA VAL A 309 19.18 -1.22 5.46
C VAL A 309 18.95 -2.53 4.72
N MET A 310 19.02 -2.47 3.42
CA MET A 310 19.08 -3.60 2.52
C MET A 310 20.55 -3.82 2.13
N ASP A 311 21.03 -5.03 2.30
CA ASP A 311 22.42 -5.41 2.09
C ASP A 311 22.54 -6.57 1.11
N LEU A 312 23.40 -6.41 0.13
CA LEU A 312 23.71 -7.39 -0.91
C LEU A 312 25.21 -7.68 -0.88
N GLU A 313 25.56 -8.96 -0.86
CA GLU A 313 26.95 -9.40 -0.89
C GLU A 313 27.21 -10.32 -2.09
N SER A 314 28.44 -10.29 -2.63
CA SER A 314 28.85 -11.20 -3.72
C SER A 314 30.28 -11.69 -3.52
N GLU A 315 30.54 -12.95 -3.96
CA GLU A 315 31.87 -13.55 -4.02
C GLU A 315 32.76 -12.93 -5.12
N ALA A 316 32.16 -12.25 -6.08
CA ALA A 316 32.90 -11.61 -7.16
C ALA A 316 33.42 -10.23 -6.75
N LEU A 317 34.69 -9.97 -7.09
CA LEU A 317 35.35 -8.68 -6.86
C LEU A 317 34.69 -7.59 -7.73
N SER A 318 34.44 -6.42 -7.15
CA SER A 318 33.86 -5.25 -7.85
C SER A 318 32.54 -5.55 -8.57
N TYR A 319 31.78 -6.53 -8.08
CA TYR A 319 30.56 -6.99 -8.72
C TYR A 319 29.47 -5.92 -8.79
N PHE A 320 29.27 -5.21 -7.69
CA PHE A 320 28.26 -4.17 -7.65
C PHE A 320 28.73 -2.89 -8.36
N THR A 321 27.97 -2.46 -9.36
CA THR A 321 28.25 -1.27 -10.17
C THR A 321 27.55 -0.03 -9.60
N GLU A 322 27.91 1.14 -10.09
CA GLU A 322 27.21 2.41 -9.81
C GLU A 322 25.73 2.36 -10.25
N ASP A 323 25.46 1.67 -11.37
CA ASP A 323 24.09 1.51 -11.88
C ASP A 323 23.26 0.61 -10.95
N HIS A 324 23.85 -0.43 -10.34
CA HIS A 324 23.19 -1.26 -9.32
C HIS A 324 22.84 -0.42 -8.09
N ALA A 325 23.76 0.38 -7.57
CA ALA A 325 23.52 1.26 -6.43
C ALA A 325 22.41 2.28 -6.72
N ARG A 326 22.42 2.88 -7.91
CA ARG A 326 21.40 3.83 -8.36
C ARG A 326 20.02 3.19 -8.48
N LEU A 327 19.94 2.00 -9.08
CA LEU A 327 18.69 1.26 -9.24
C LEU A 327 18.06 0.93 -7.88
N LEU A 328 18.84 0.38 -6.94
CA LEU A 328 18.32 0.05 -5.62
C LEU A 328 17.97 1.30 -4.79
N SER A 329 18.72 2.39 -4.94
CA SER A 329 18.39 3.66 -4.27
C SER A 329 17.08 4.28 -4.78
N LEU A 330 16.70 4.02 -6.04
CA LEU A 330 15.38 4.42 -6.57
C LEU A 330 14.23 3.57 -5.99
N LEU A 331 14.48 2.29 -5.71
CA LEU A 331 13.49 1.39 -5.10
C LEU A 331 13.40 1.53 -3.58
N ALA A 332 14.49 1.90 -2.92
CA ALA A 332 14.62 1.91 -1.47
C ALA A 332 13.51 2.68 -0.73
N PRO A 333 13.06 3.88 -1.17
CA PRO A 333 11.96 4.58 -0.51
C PRO A 333 10.65 3.81 -0.55
N GLN A 334 10.34 3.16 -1.68
CA GLN A 334 9.11 2.38 -1.82
C GLN A 334 9.15 1.09 -0.99
N ILE A 335 10.30 0.43 -0.98
CA ILE A 335 10.55 -0.74 -0.10
C ILE A 335 10.38 -0.34 1.37
N ALA A 336 10.93 0.82 1.76
CA ALA A 336 10.80 1.35 3.10
C ALA A 336 9.34 1.59 3.50
N VAL A 337 8.51 2.15 2.61
CA VAL A 337 7.07 2.33 2.83
C VAL A 337 6.36 1.00 2.98
N SER A 338 6.64 0.02 2.12
CA SER A 338 6.01 -1.31 2.19
C SER A 338 6.35 -2.02 3.50
N ILE A 339 7.61 -1.99 3.93
CA ILE A 339 8.06 -2.56 5.22
C ILE A 339 7.41 -1.84 6.40
N LEU A 340 7.35 -0.49 6.37
CA LEU A 340 6.71 0.29 7.42
C LEU A 340 5.22 -0.07 7.55
N ASN A 341 4.52 -0.16 6.43
CA ASN A 341 3.11 -0.55 6.41
C ASN A 341 2.90 -1.96 6.99
N ALA A 342 3.66 -2.96 6.53
CA ALA A 342 3.57 -4.32 7.04
C ALA A 342 3.84 -4.38 8.56
N ARG A 343 4.85 -3.65 9.05
CA ARG A 343 5.16 -3.56 10.49
C ARG A 343 4.03 -2.91 11.30
N LEU A 344 3.42 -1.83 10.78
CA LEU A 344 2.28 -1.18 11.43
C LEU A 344 1.05 -2.09 11.48
N TYR A 345 0.81 -2.87 10.43
CA TYR A 345 -0.28 -3.87 10.43
C TYR A 345 -0.03 -4.99 11.45
N GLU A 346 1.20 -5.51 11.55
CA GLU A 346 1.58 -6.52 12.54
C GLU A 346 1.39 -5.99 13.98
N GLU A 347 1.81 -4.74 14.25
CA GLU A 347 1.63 -4.10 15.53
C GLU A 347 0.13 -3.86 15.86
N LEU A 348 -0.65 -3.41 14.89
CA LEU A 348 -2.09 -3.21 15.04
C LEU A 348 -2.80 -4.52 15.35
N ALA A 349 -2.53 -5.58 14.60
CA ALA A 349 -3.11 -6.90 14.81
C ALA A 349 -2.78 -7.47 16.21
N THR A 350 -1.53 -7.29 16.66
CA THR A 350 -1.09 -7.71 18.00
C THR A 350 -1.82 -6.93 19.12
N ARG A 351 -1.98 -5.62 18.94
CA ARG A 351 -2.71 -4.78 19.90
C ARG A 351 -4.20 -5.12 19.95
N GLU A 352 -4.81 -5.34 18.79
CA GLU A 352 -6.21 -5.74 18.66
C GLU A 352 -6.45 -7.09 19.37
N GLN A 353 -5.60 -8.07 19.13
CA GLN A 353 -5.68 -9.38 19.77
C GLN A 353 -5.53 -9.29 21.31
N SER A 354 -4.59 -8.46 21.81
CA SER A 354 -4.44 -8.22 23.25
C SER A 354 -5.68 -7.60 23.85
N MET A 355 -6.24 -6.56 23.21
CA MET A 355 -7.44 -5.89 23.68
C MET A 355 -8.66 -6.84 23.71
N GLU A 356 -8.80 -7.70 22.70
CA GLU A 356 -9.86 -8.72 22.65
C GLU A 356 -9.73 -9.73 23.79
N GLN A 357 -8.50 -10.15 24.14
CA GLN A 357 -8.23 -11.03 25.27
C GLN A 357 -8.62 -10.38 26.60
N ASP A 358 -8.28 -9.11 26.81
CA ASP A 358 -8.62 -8.36 28.02
C ASP A 358 -10.15 -8.20 28.17
N LEU A 359 -10.85 -7.88 27.07
CA LEU A 359 -12.32 -7.79 27.09
C LEU A 359 -12.97 -9.14 27.37
N ARG A 360 -12.46 -10.24 26.83
CA ARG A 360 -12.94 -11.60 27.13
C ARG A 360 -12.72 -11.96 28.61
N ALA A 361 -11.61 -11.53 29.20
CA ALA A 361 -11.37 -11.71 30.63
C ALA A 361 -12.37 -10.91 31.46
N ALA A 362 -12.63 -9.65 31.14
CA ALA A 362 -13.63 -8.80 31.79
C ALA A 362 -15.05 -9.42 31.70
N ARG A 363 -15.43 -9.97 30.52
CA ARG A 363 -16.71 -10.68 30.36
C ARG A 363 -16.86 -11.88 31.28
N ARG A 364 -15.77 -12.66 31.48
CA ARG A 364 -15.81 -13.78 32.43
C ARG A 364 -16.09 -13.32 33.85
N LEU A 365 -15.53 -12.21 34.29
CA LEU A 365 -15.78 -11.61 35.62
C LEU A 365 -17.23 -11.10 35.72
N GLN A 366 -17.73 -10.39 34.70
CA GLN A 366 -19.09 -9.88 34.69
C GLN A 366 -20.13 -11.01 34.81
N LYS A 367 -19.92 -12.13 34.09
CA LYS A 367 -20.80 -13.32 34.19
C LYS A 367 -20.87 -13.93 35.57
N ILE A 368 -19.89 -13.70 36.46
CA ILE A 368 -19.93 -14.15 37.85
C ILE A 368 -20.80 -13.24 38.69
N LEU A 369 -20.86 -11.94 38.32
CA LEU A 369 -21.68 -10.95 39.04
C LEU A 369 -23.16 -11.02 38.71
N LEU A 370 -23.51 -11.48 37.49
CA LEU A 370 -24.90 -11.58 37.04
C LEU A 370 -25.54 -12.91 37.46
N PRO A 371 -26.87 -12.97 37.70
CA PRO A 371 -27.58 -14.20 38.00
C PRO A 371 -27.51 -15.16 36.81
N ARG A 372 -27.31 -16.45 37.10
CA ARG A 372 -27.23 -17.50 36.10
C ARG A 372 -28.58 -18.13 35.79
N GLU A 373 -29.48 -18.14 36.78
CA GLU A 373 -30.80 -18.80 36.73
C GLU A 373 -31.85 -17.84 37.32
N ALA A 374 -33.07 -18.01 36.84
CA ALA A 374 -34.18 -17.26 37.39
C ALA A 374 -34.49 -17.75 38.84
N PRO A 375 -34.86 -16.85 39.75
CA PRO A 375 -35.17 -17.23 41.12
C PRO A 375 -36.46 -18.02 41.21
N SER A 376 -36.54 -18.95 42.16
CA SER A 376 -37.78 -19.71 42.44
C SER A 376 -38.55 -18.93 43.52
N ILE A 377 -39.55 -18.17 43.11
CA ILE A 377 -40.34 -17.31 44.02
C ILE A 377 -41.77 -17.80 44.05
N LYS A 378 -42.30 -17.94 45.27
CA LYS A 378 -43.70 -18.39 45.47
C LYS A 378 -44.68 -17.44 44.77
N HIS A 379 -45.62 -17.99 44.02
CA HIS A 379 -46.62 -17.25 43.23
C HIS A 379 -46.07 -16.47 42.02
N LEU A 380 -44.81 -16.67 41.63
CA LEU A 380 -44.23 -16.05 40.45
C LEU A 380 -43.54 -17.11 39.57
N ASP A 381 -43.78 -17.03 38.30
CA ASP A 381 -43.00 -17.69 37.24
C ASP A 381 -42.10 -16.61 36.60
N VAL A 382 -40.78 -16.77 36.75
CA VAL A 382 -39.81 -15.77 36.32
C VAL A 382 -38.87 -16.36 35.27
N ALA A 383 -38.66 -15.62 34.21
CA ALA A 383 -37.67 -15.94 33.20
C ALA A 383 -36.97 -14.69 32.69
N PHE A 384 -35.74 -14.84 32.22
CA PHE A 384 -35.00 -13.74 31.63
C PHE A 384 -34.10 -14.21 30.49
N HIS A 385 -33.75 -13.27 29.62
CA HIS A 385 -32.75 -13.42 28.58
C HIS A 385 -31.94 -12.12 28.48
N ALA A 386 -30.59 -12.25 28.41
CA ALA A 386 -29.71 -11.13 28.24
C ALA A 386 -28.68 -11.41 27.14
N LYS A 387 -28.63 -10.54 26.15
CA LYS A 387 -27.77 -10.63 24.98
C LYS A 387 -26.94 -9.35 24.84
N PRO A 388 -25.65 -9.38 25.19
CA PRO A 388 -24.79 -8.24 25.00
C PRO A 388 -24.61 -7.87 23.53
N ALA A 389 -24.57 -6.58 23.20
CA ALA A 389 -24.26 -6.07 21.87
C ALA A 389 -22.76 -6.19 21.55
N ARG A 390 -21.92 -6.15 22.56
CA ARG A 390 -20.46 -6.25 22.49
C ARG A 390 -19.93 -7.34 23.43
N GLU A 391 -18.62 -7.31 23.69
CA GLU A 391 -17.99 -8.31 24.58
C GLU A 391 -18.50 -8.23 26.02
N ILE A 392 -18.87 -7.07 26.53
CA ILE A 392 -19.37 -6.78 27.86
C ILE A 392 -20.60 -5.89 27.80
N SER A 393 -21.52 -6.03 28.77
CA SER A 393 -22.82 -5.35 28.80
C SER A 393 -22.88 -4.25 29.84
N GLY A 394 -23.59 -3.15 29.52
CA GLY A 394 -23.99 -2.11 30.47
C GLY A 394 -25.23 -2.47 31.29
N ASP A 395 -26.04 -3.42 30.81
CA ASP A 395 -27.29 -3.84 31.44
C ASP A 395 -27.04 -4.44 32.84
N ILE A 396 -27.87 -4.04 33.79
CA ILE A 396 -27.85 -4.47 35.17
C ILE A 396 -29.15 -5.22 35.44
N TYR A 397 -29.04 -6.45 35.94
CA TYR A 397 -30.20 -7.18 36.46
C TYR A 397 -29.73 -8.09 37.58
N ASP A 398 -30.57 -8.17 38.64
CA ASP A 398 -30.30 -9.06 39.78
C ASP A 398 -31.61 -9.41 40.54
N PHE A 399 -31.53 -10.48 41.27
CA PHE A 399 -32.64 -11.01 42.07
C PHE A 399 -32.17 -11.29 43.49
N PHE A 400 -32.94 -10.82 44.49
CA PHE A 400 -32.61 -10.98 45.91
C PHE A 400 -33.76 -11.59 46.67
N GLU A 401 -33.51 -12.69 47.33
CA GLU A 401 -34.46 -13.30 48.27
C GLU A 401 -34.28 -12.64 49.65
N HIS A 402 -35.38 -12.28 50.25
CA HIS A 402 -35.41 -11.74 51.60
C HIS A 402 -36.09 -12.70 52.59
N ALA A 403 -35.79 -12.61 53.86
CA ALA A 403 -36.48 -13.41 54.88
C ALA A 403 -37.98 -13.09 54.91
N GLY A 404 -38.82 -14.13 54.93
CA GLY A 404 -40.25 -14.00 54.71
C GLY A 404 -40.60 -14.17 53.24
N ASP A 405 -41.81 -13.89 52.86
CA ASP A 405 -42.27 -14.02 51.46
C ASP A 405 -41.94 -12.78 50.60
N TYR A 406 -40.75 -12.13 50.87
CA TYR A 406 -40.30 -10.96 50.10
C TYR A 406 -39.21 -11.33 49.13
N SER A 407 -39.28 -10.78 47.92
CA SER A 407 -38.24 -10.90 46.88
C SER A 407 -38.05 -9.59 46.14
N MET A 408 -36.81 -9.22 45.83
CA MET A 408 -36.52 -7.97 45.18
C MET A 408 -35.92 -8.23 43.81
N PHE A 409 -36.35 -7.48 42.81
CA PHE A 409 -35.87 -7.45 41.43
C PHE A 409 -35.22 -6.13 41.16
N ALA A 410 -34.05 -6.14 40.58
CA ALA A 410 -33.35 -4.92 40.08
C ALA A 410 -33.15 -5.06 38.58
N PHE A 411 -33.46 -4.01 37.84
CA PHE A 411 -33.29 -3.97 36.39
C PHE A 411 -32.90 -2.54 35.96
N GLY A 412 -31.86 -2.41 35.13
CA GLY A 412 -31.40 -1.09 34.72
C GLY A 412 -30.29 -1.17 33.67
N ASP A 413 -29.79 -0.02 33.30
CA ASP A 413 -28.70 0.12 32.34
C ASP A 413 -27.76 1.27 32.76
N SER A 414 -26.47 1.12 32.46
CA SER A 414 -25.47 2.15 32.71
C SER A 414 -25.21 2.98 31.46
N SER A 415 -25.17 4.31 31.64
CA SER A 415 -24.92 5.23 30.52
C SER A 415 -23.62 4.95 29.80
N GLY A 416 -23.64 5.06 28.45
CA GLY A 416 -22.49 4.81 27.58
C GLY A 416 -22.40 3.38 27.10
N LYS A 417 -21.25 3.00 26.50
CA LYS A 417 -21.05 1.68 25.90
C LYS A 417 -19.65 1.13 26.20
N GLY A 418 -19.54 -0.19 26.22
CA GLY A 418 -18.27 -0.89 26.35
C GLY A 418 -17.73 -0.94 27.80
N ALA A 419 -16.42 -0.91 27.99
CA ALA A 419 -15.78 -1.19 29.28
C ALA A 419 -16.16 -0.21 30.40
N ALA A 420 -16.35 1.06 30.09
CA ALA A 420 -16.72 2.07 31.09
C ALA A 420 -18.14 1.80 31.63
N ALA A 421 -19.12 1.58 30.77
CA ALA A 421 -20.47 1.24 31.15
C ALA A 421 -20.53 -0.08 31.95
N ALA A 422 -19.83 -1.11 31.50
CA ALA A 422 -19.79 -2.40 32.20
C ALA A 422 -19.16 -2.33 33.59
N LEU A 423 -18.09 -1.53 33.77
CA LEU A 423 -17.47 -1.31 35.10
C LEU A 423 -18.39 -0.53 36.01
N TYR A 424 -19.08 0.48 35.49
CA TYR A 424 -20.03 1.27 36.26
C TYR A 424 -21.25 0.45 36.67
N GLY A 425 -21.76 -0.40 35.74
CA GLY A 425 -22.80 -1.39 36.01
C GLY A 425 -22.38 -2.43 37.07
N ALA A 426 -21.14 -2.90 37.02
CA ALA A 426 -20.59 -3.81 38.02
C ALA A 426 -20.49 -3.16 39.42
N LEU A 427 -20.12 -1.88 39.48
CA LEU A 427 -20.14 -1.13 40.73
C LEU A 427 -21.55 -1.06 41.34
N VAL A 428 -22.55 -0.71 40.50
CA VAL A 428 -23.96 -0.63 40.97
C VAL A 428 -24.48 -2.00 41.39
N THR A 429 -24.15 -3.07 40.65
CA THR A 429 -24.49 -4.44 41.03
C THR A 429 -23.86 -4.82 42.38
N GLY A 430 -22.61 -4.43 42.62
CA GLY A 430 -21.95 -4.60 43.94
C GLY A 430 -22.66 -3.85 45.08
N LEU A 431 -23.08 -2.61 44.83
CA LEU A 431 -23.85 -1.81 45.77
C LEU A 431 -25.23 -2.44 46.04
N LEU A 432 -25.94 -2.87 45.01
CA LEU A 432 -27.21 -3.59 45.14
C LEU A 432 -27.05 -4.82 46.05
N ARG A 433 -26.09 -5.68 45.78
CA ARG A 433 -25.83 -6.90 46.57
C ARG A 433 -25.45 -6.63 48.01
N SER A 434 -24.79 -5.50 48.28
CA SER A 434 -24.42 -5.09 49.66
C SER A 434 -25.60 -4.50 50.43
N LEU A 435 -26.47 -3.74 49.76
CA LEU A 435 -27.51 -2.93 50.43
C LEU A 435 -28.88 -3.59 50.42
N ALA A 436 -29.28 -4.34 49.37
CA ALA A 436 -30.57 -4.97 49.25
C ALA A 436 -30.90 -5.92 50.44
N PRO A 437 -30.00 -6.79 50.95
CA PRO A 437 -30.30 -7.68 52.08
C PRO A 437 -30.67 -7.00 53.38
N ARG A 438 -30.44 -5.70 53.50
CA ARG A 438 -30.77 -4.93 54.70
C ARG A 438 -32.23 -4.53 54.85
N ARG A 439 -33.11 -5.12 54.01
CA ARG A 439 -34.57 -4.92 53.99
C ARG A 439 -35.01 -3.46 53.89
N ARG A 440 -34.34 -2.69 53.05
CA ARG A 440 -34.77 -1.32 52.74
C ARG A 440 -35.80 -1.35 51.64
N GLY A 441 -36.80 -0.47 51.68
CA GLY A 441 -37.70 -0.24 50.57
C GLY A 441 -36.97 0.18 49.29
N PRO A 442 -37.58 -0.04 48.10
CA PRO A 442 -36.97 0.32 46.82
C PRO A 442 -36.44 1.75 46.76
N ALA A 443 -37.22 2.75 47.20
CA ALA A 443 -36.84 4.16 47.18
C ALA A 443 -35.64 4.44 48.09
N MET A 444 -35.61 3.86 49.27
CA MET A 444 -34.51 4.03 50.24
C MET A 444 -33.22 3.37 49.73
N LEU A 445 -33.33 2.22 49.06
CA LEU A 445 -32.20 1.55 48.42
C LEU A 445 -31.61 2.41 47.32
N MET A 446 -32.45 2.93 46.41
CA MET A 446 -32.02 3.83 45.33
C MET A 446 -31.36 5.10 45.86
N ARG A 447 -31.93 5.73 46.88
CA ARG A 447 -31.34 6.90 47.53
C ARG A 447 -29.93 6.58 48.07
N SER A 448 -29.76 5.46 48.76
CA SER A 448 -28.45 5.07 49.31
C SER A 448 -27.41 4.78 48.23
N ILE A 449 -27.84 4.17 47.08
CA ILE A 449 -26.97 3.96 45.94
C ILE A 449 -26.59 5.31 45.29
N ASN A 450 -27.58 6.20 45.09
CA ASN A 450 -27.35 7.54 44.53
C ASN A 450 -26.36 8.35 45.37
N GLU A 451 -26.53 8.41 46.71
CA GLU A 451 -25.62 9.04 47.63
C GLU A 451 -24.17 8.52 47.47
N THR A 452 -24.01 7.18 47.40
CA THR A 452 -22.69 6.56 47.21
C THR A 452 -22.06 6.88 45.86
N LEU A 453 -22.86 6.93 44.77
CA LEU A 453 -22.38 7.28 43.43
C LEU A 453 -21.99 8.76 43.36
N MET A 454 -22.73 9.64 44.06
CA MET A 454 -22.45 11.07 44.08
C MET A 454 -21.22 11.44 44.93
N GLU A 455 -20.89 10.65 45.98
CA GLU A 455 -19.64 10.81 46.74
C GLU A 455 -18.40 10.64 45.86
N ARG A 456 -18.49 9.82 44.80
CA ARG A 456 -17.40 9.54 43.85
C ARG A 456 -17.89 9.73 42.43
N LYS A 457 -18.45 10.89 42.15
CA LYS A 457 -19.03 11.21 40.86
C LYS A 457 -18.02 11.02 39.74
N VAL A 458 -18.44 10.27 38.71
CA VAL A 458 -17.74 10.11 37.45
C VAL A 458 -18.48 10.94 36.41
N ASP A 459 -17.77 11.88 35.78
CA ASP A 459 -18.37 12.79 34.80
C ASP A 459 -19.03 12.00 33.65
N ALA A 460 -20.23 12.44 33.27
CA ALA A 460 -21.07 11.87 32.24
C ALA A 460 -21.49 10.40 32.46
N GLN A 461 -21.31 9.82 33.66
CA GLN A 461 -21.81 8.49 34.00
C GLN A 461 -23.04 8.59 34.91
N PHE A 462 -24.08 7.86 34.55
CA PHE A 462 -25.30 7.69 35.35
C PHE A 462 -25.86 6.29 35.10
N VAL A 463 -26.80 5.86 35.93
CA VAL A 463 -27.45 4.56 35.79
C VAL A 463 -28.96 4.73 35.83
N THR A 464 -29.65 4.15 34.87
CA THR A 464 -31.09 3.94 34.97
C THR A 464 -31.35 2.66 35.74
N LEU A 465 -32.23 2.71 36.74
CA LEU A 465 -32.51 1.54 37.57
C LEU A 465 -33.97 1.49 37.98
N LEU A 466 -34.61 0.35 37.82
CA LEU A 466 -35.86 -0.03 38.40
C LEU A 466 -35.60 -1.03 39.55
N VAL A 467 -36.16 -0.80 40.71
CA VAL A 467 -36.17 -1.76 41.78
C VAL A 467 -37.62 -2.09 42.13
N ALA A 468 -37.98 -3.37 42.15
CA ALA A 468 -39.30 -3.87 42.45
C ALA A 468 -39.24 -4.91 43.61
N LEU A 469 -39.90 -4.62 44.73
CA LEU A 469 -40.04 -5.50 45.89
C LEU A 469 -41.39 -6.24 45.78
N TRP A 470 -41.33 -7.54 45.69
CA TRP A 470 -42.49 -8.43 45.74
C TRP A 470 -42.84 -8.78 47.20
N ASP A 471 -44.07 -8.54 47.62
CA ASP A 471 -44.65 -9.07 48.83
C ASP A 471 -45.59 -10.24 48.51
N GLY A 472 -45.12 -11.44 48.79
CA GLY A 472 -45.87 -12.67 48.50
C GLY A 472 -47.12 -12.86 49.38
N GLN A 473 -47.26 -12.11 50.50
CA GLN A 473 -48.44 -12.16 51.37
C GLN A 473 -49.58 -11.29 50.82
N SER A 474 -49.27 -10.03 50.52
CA SER A 474 -50.24 -9.10 49.91
C SER A 474 -50.44 -9.29 48.42
N ARG A 475 -49.51 -10.01 47.75
CA ARG A 475 -49.43 -10.18 46.30
C ARG A 475 -49.31 -8.82 45.57
N GLU A 476 -48.42 -8.00 46.04
CA GLU A 476 -48.19 -6.65 45.54
C GLU A 476 -46.71 -6.43 45.20
N PHE A 477 -46.46 -5.64 44.17
CA PHE A 477 -45.15 -5.07 43.93
C PHE A 477 -45.07 -3.65 44.46
N ILE A 478 -44.02 -3.34 45.19
CA ILE A 478 -43.63 -1.98 45.54
C ILE A 478 -42.46 -1.62 44.65
N MET A 479 -42.61 -0.62 43.79
CA MET A 479 -41.63 -0.27 42.80
C MET A 479 -41.13 1.18 42.95
N ALA A 480 -39.84 1.37 42.76
CA ALA A 480 -39.24 2.69 42.50
C ALA A 480 -38.44 2.66 41.21
N ASN A 481 -38.42 3.76 40.49
CA ASN A 481 -37.74 3.90 39.21
C ASN A 481 -36.83 5.12 39.20
N ALA A 482 -35.64 4.93 38.72
CA ALA A 482 -34.64 5.96 38.49
C ALA A 482 -34.31 6.05 36.99
N GLY A 483 -35.27 6.47 36.17
CA GLY A 483 -35.08 6.70 34.72
C GLY A 483 -35.01 5.48 33.85
N SER A 484 -35.27 4.26 34.36
CA SER A 484 -35.38 3.05 33.54
C SER A 484 -36.70 3.03 32.74
N ILE A 485 -36.77 2.23 31.67
CA ILE A 485 -38.01 2.03 30.93
C ILE A 485 -39.08 1.47 31.89
N PRO A 486 -40.25 2.16 32.04
CA PRO A 486 -41.31 1.68 32.90
C PRO A 486 -41.81 0.29 32.48
N PRO A 487 -42.13 -0.62 33.45
CA PRO A 487 -42.57 -1.98 33.13
C PRO A 487 -43.85 -1.99 32.30
N PHE A 488 -43.92 -2.94 31.36
CA PHE A 488 -45.16 -3.26 30.69
C PHE A 488 -45.94 -4.29 31.54
N VAL A 489 -47.23 -4.10 31.66
CA VAL A 489 -48.11 -5.06 32.33
C VAL A 489 -49.20 -5.50 31.36
N CYS A 490 -49.30 -6.79 31.19
CA CYS A 490 -50.42 -7.42 30.49
C CYS A 490 -51.40 -8.04 31.53
N ARG A 491 -52.61 -7.51 31.53
CA ARG A 491 -53.70 -8.00 32.35
C ARG A 491 -54.90 -8.33 31.46
N GLN A 492 -55.33 -9.60 31.41
CA GLN A 492 -56.45 -10.03 30.57
C GLN A 492 -56.31 -9.56 29.09
N GLY A 493 -55.12 -9.73 28.51
CA GLY A 493 -54.80 -9.34 27.13
C GLY A 493 -54.72 -7.84 26.89
N LYS A 494 -54.85 -6.99 27.89
CA LYS A 494 -54.64 -5.53 27.79
C LYS A 494 -53.27 -5.15 28.28
N VAL A 495 -52.47 -4.51 27.45
CA VAL A 495 -51.10 -4.05 27.79
C VAL A 495 -51.11 -2.57 28.10
N ARG A 496 -50.44 -2.23 29.19
CA ARG A 496 -50.15 -0.83 29.56
C ARG A 496 -48.77 -0.73 30.16
N ARG A 497 -48.17 0.44 30.14
CA ARG A 497 -47.01 0.80 30.99
C ARG A 497 -47.47 1.20 32.38
N LEU A 498 -46.66 0.83 33.39
CA LEU A 498 -46.88 1.38 34.71
C LEU A 498 -46.41 2.82 34.75
N ASP A 499 -47.13 3.63 35.53
CA ASP A 499 -46.75 5.06 35.73
C ASP A 499 -45.76 5.10 36.90
N VAL A 500 -44.51 4.84 36.61
CA VAL A 500 -43.38 4.89 37.55
C VAL A 500 -42.21 5.60 36.83
N GLY A 501 -41.78 6.70 37.35
CA GLY A 501 -40.72 7.52 36.77
C GLY A 501 -39.74 8.01 37.83
N GLY A 502 -38.63 8.61 37.41
CA GLY A 502 -37.63 9.17 38.28
C GLY A 502 -36.37 9.60 37.54
N VAL A 503 -35.45 10.24 38.23
CA VAL A 503 -34.18 10.71 37.68
C VAL A 503 -33.14 9.61 37.84
N PRO A 504 -32.31 9.35 36.81
CA PRO A 504 -31.22 8.38 36.88
C PRO A 504 -30.30 8.56 38.08
N LEU A 505 -29.77 7.46 38.61
CA LEU A 505 -28.80 7.45 39.72
C LEU A 505 -27.46 8.05 39.25
N GLY A 506 -26.81 8.81 40.14
CA GLY A 506 -25.52 9.44 39.84
C GLY A 506 -25.62 10.74 39.02
N LEU A 507 -26.83 11.20 38.67
CA LEU A 507 -27.06 12.41 37.89
C LEU A 507 -27.22 13.65 38.75
N LEU A 508 -28.09 13.59 39.80
CA LEU A 508 -28.40 14.69 40.68
C LEU A 508 -28.15 14.30 42.17
N GLU A 509 -27.60 15.27 42.92
CA GLU A 509 -27.48 15.15 44.38
C GLU A 509 -28.85 15.26 45.06
N GLN A 510 -29.00 14.65 46.22
CA GLN A 510 -30.19 14.72 47.08
C GLN A 510 -31.50 14.37 46.38
N GLN A 511 -31.44 13.46 45.41
CA GLN A 511 -32.63 13.00 44.70
C GLN A 511 -33.46 12.07 45.58
N GLU A 512 -34.74 12.35 45.69
CA GLU A 512 -35.73 11.47 46.31
C GLU A 512 -36.44 10.64 45.27
N TYR A 513 -36.73 9.37 45.58
CA TYR A 513 -37.41 8.43 44.72
C TYR A 513 -38.76 8.08 45.34
N GLU A 514 -39.80 8.01 44.52
CA GLU A 514 -41.15 7.67 44.93
C GLU A 514 -41.41 6.17 44.76
N GLU A 515 -42.18 5.58 45.69
CA GLU A 515 -42.63 4.20 45.61
C GLU A 515 -44.06 4.13 45.10
N THR A 516 -44.28 3.27 44.12
CA THR A 516 -45.59 2.99 43.56
C THR A 516 -45.97 1.53 43.90
N VAL A 517 -47.15 1.34 44.46
CA VAL A 517 -47.68 0.01 44.76
C VAL A 517 -48.53 -0.48 43.60
N PHE A 518 -48.23 -1.69 43.12
CA PHE A 518 -48.98 -2.40 42.09
C PHE A 518 -49.57 -3.70 42.61
N ALA A 519 -50.88 -3.70 42.89
CA ALA A 519 -51.61 -4.90 43.28
C ALA A 519 -51.83 -5.83 42.06
N THR A 520 -51.35 -7.08 42.18
CA THR A 520 -51.38 -8.05 41.09
C THR A 520 -52.60 -8.96 41.17
N LEU A 521 -52.93 -9.55 40.03
CA LEU A 521 -53.91 -10.60 39.90
C LEU A 521 -53.27 -11.83 39.27
N PRO A 522 -53.76 -13.06 39.61
CA PRO A 522 -53.30 -14.25 38.90
C PRO A 522 -53.46 -14.12 37.38
N GLY A 523 -52.43 -14.47 36.63
CA GLY A 523 -52.34 -14.30 35.19
C GLY A 523 -51.76 -12.98 34.70
N ASP A 524 -51.44 -12.02 35.59
CA ASP A 524 -50.72 -10.83 35.17
C ASP A 524 -49.32 -11.17 34.73
N VAL A 525 -48.88 -10.52 33.65
CA VAL A 525 -47.50 -10.60 33.13
C VAL A 525 -46.86 -9.22 33.21
N ILE A 526 -45.73 -9.13 33.94
CA ILE A 526 -44.91 -7.93 34.06
C ILE A 526 -43.66 -8.16 33.19
N LEU A 527 -43.42 -7.27 32.26
CA LEU A 527 -42.27 -7.32 31.35
C LEU A 527 -41.35 -6.11 31.54
N LEU A 528 -40.07 -6.39 31.77
CA LEU A 528 -39.00 -5.40 31.81
C LEU A 528 -38.14 -5.64 30.57
N VAL A 529 -37.79 -4.56 29.85
CA VAL A 529 -36.94 -4.60 28.68
C VAL A 529 -35.94 -3.46 28.71
N SER A 530 -34.70 -3.70 28.26
CA SER A 530 -33.73 -2.61 28.04
C SER A 530 -34.07 -1.88 26.73
N ASP A 531 -33.53 -0.67 26.58
CA ASP A 531 -33.71 0.17 25.40
C ASP A 531 -33.18 -0.49 24.12
N GLY A 532 -32.15 -1.35 24.21
CA GLY A 532 -31.66 -2.14 23.07
C GLY A 532 -32.72 -3.02 22.41
N ILE A 533 -33.85 -3.34 23.09
CA ILE A 533 -34.99 -4.00 22.46
C ILE A 533 -35.81 -3.00 21.64
N GLU A 534 -36.19 -1.86 22.23
CA GLU A 534 -37.01 -0.83 21.55
C GLU A 534 -36.24 -0.15 20.41
N ASP A 535 -34.93 0.06 20.61
CA ASP A 535 -34.05 0.77 19.66
C ASP A 535 -33.46 -0.12 18.55
N GLN A 536 -33.65 -1.44 18.63
CA GLN A 536 -33.18 -2.35 17.56
C GLN A 536 -33.73 -1.92 16.20
N VAL A 537 -32.82 -1.69 15.23
CA VAL A 537 -33.21 -1.34 13.86
C VAL A 537 -33.22 -2.57 12.95
N ASN A 538 -34.04 -2.48 11.90
CA ASN A 538 -34.00 -3.39 10.77
C ASN A 538 -33.09 -2.85 9.64
N PRO A 539 -32.84 -3.58 8.53
CA PRO A 539 -32.02 -3.12 7.41
C PRO A 539 -32.50 -1.81 6.76
N ASP A 540 -33.79 -1.47 6.90
CA ASP A 540 -34.37 -0.22 6.38
C ASP A 540 -34.16 0.97 7.35
N GLY A 541 -33.49 0.77 8.48
CA GLY A 541 -33.24 1.79 9.51
C GLY A 541 -34.46 2.09 10.40
N LYS A 542 -35.49 1.27 10.36
CA LYS A 542 -36.69 1.44 11.18
C LYS A 542 -36.50 0.79 12.53
N GLN A 543 -36.79 1.48 13.62
CA GLN A 543 -36.74 0.94 14.99
C GLN A 543 -37.88 -0.06 15.24
N TYR A 544 -37.63 -1.08 16.07
CA TYR A 544 -38.61 -2.02 16.58
C TYR A 544 -39.74 -1.31 17.34
N GLY A 545 -39.35 -0.51 18.30
CA GLY A 545 -40.17 0.47 18.99
C GLY A 545 -41.24 -0.10 19.94
N GLN A 546 -41.59 0.69 20.93
CA GLN A 546 -42.59 0.40 21.93
C GLN A 546 -43.94 -0.07 21.33
N SER A 547 -44.40 0.58 20.27
CA SER A 547 -45.72 0.29 19.68
C SER A 547 -45.82 -1.12 19.10
N ARG A 548 -44.71 -1.69 18.60
CA ARG A 548 -44.66 -3.06 18.13
C ARG A 548 -44.70 -4.02 19.30
N LEU A 549 -43.89 -3.79 20.33
CA LEU A 549 -43.85 -4.61 21.53
C LEU A 549 -45.23 -4.68 22.21
N MET A 550 -45.92 -3.53 22.40
CA MET A 550 -47.26 -3.48 22.98
C MET A 550 -48.31 -4.23 22.18
N ARG A 551 -48.18 -4.30 20.85
CA ARG A 551 -49.09 -5.12 20.01
C ARG A 551 -48.77 -6.61 20.05
N PHE A 552 -47.51 -6.96 20.28
CA PHE A 552 -47.04 -8.33 20.31
C PHE A 552 -47.40 -9.06 21.61
N ILE A 553 -47.20 -8.37 22.77
CA ILE A 553 -47.38 -8.95 24.11
C ILE A 553 -48.75 -9.65 24.32
N PRO A 554 -49.95 -9.10 23.90
CA PRO A 554 -51.24 -9.74 24.10
C PRO A 554 -51.34 -11.15 23.53
N GLY A 555 -50.63 -11.39 22.41
CA GLY A 555 -50.63 -12.70 21.74
C GLY A 555 -49.86 -13.81 22.47
N VAL A 556 -49.04 -13.44 23.48
CA VAL A 556 -48.15 -14.37 24.18
C VAL A 556 -48.37 -14.42 25.70
N CYS A 557 -49.23 -13.57 26.27
CA CYS A 557 -49.43 -13.44 27.73
C CYS A 557 -49.91 -14.74 28.43
N ASP A 558 -50.56 -15.66 27.71
CA ASP A 558 -51.04 -16.93 28.28
C ASP A 558 -49.93 -17.99 28.40
N LEU A 559 -48.80 -17.80 27.73
CA LEU A 559 -47.64 -18.70 27.76
C LEU A 559 -46.92 -18.62 29.12
N THR A 560 -46.00 -19.55 29.38
CA THR A 560 -45.08 -19.49 30.53
C THR A 560 -44.09 -18.33 30.36
N ALA A 561 -43.50 -17.86 31.46
CA ALA A 561 -42.54 -16.78 31.42
C ALA A 561 -41.38 -17.07 30.45
N ALA A 562 -40.85 -18.30 30.43
CA ALA A 562 -39.79 -18.72 29.52
C ALA A 562 -40.18 -18.70 28.04
N GLU A 563 -41.42 -19.12 27.74
CA GLU A 563 -41.96 -19.09 26.38
C GLU A 563 -42.18 -17.64 25.91
N ILE A 564 -42.65 -16.75 26.79
CA ILE A 564 -42.83 -15.32 26.48
C ILE A 564 -41.49 -14.66 26.15
N VAL A 565 -40.44 -14.90 26.97
CA VAL A 565 -39.06 -14.41 26.69
C VAL A 565 -38.59 -14.86 25.33
N LYS A 566 -38.74 -16.18 25.04
CA LYS A 566 -38.32 -16.75 23.74
C LYS A 566 -39.13 -16.19 22.57
N ALA A 567 -40.42 -15.96 22.73
CA ALA A 567 -41.28 -15.40 21.69
C ALA A 567 -40.89 -13.96 21.35
N ILE A 568 -40.60 -13.11 22.38
CA ILE A 568 -40.16 -11.74 22.18
C ILE A 568 -38.78 -11.71 21.50
N ASP A 569 -37.83 -12.51 21.97
CA ASP A 569 -36.49 -12.60 21.37
C ASP A 569 -36.59 -13.01 19.90
N THR A 570 -37.41 -13.97 19.58
CA THR A 570 -37.66 -14.45 18.19
C THR A 570 -38.29 -13.34 17.31
N ASP A 571 -39.26 -12.56 17.82
CA ASP A 571 -39.86 -11.47 17.05
C ASP A 571 -38.86 -10.32 16.81
N VAL A 572 -38.02 -9.98 17.82
CA VAL A 572 -36.93 -9.00 17.69
C VAL A 572 -35.91 -9.48 16.66
N GLU A 573 -35.46 -10.74 16.70
CA GLU A 573 -34.52 -11.32 15.73
C GLU A 573 -35.10 -11.34 14.31
N THR A 574 -36.37 -11.67 14.16
CA THR A 574 -37.07 -11.67 12.87
C THR A 574 -37.15 -10.24 12.30
N PHE A 575 -37.45 -9.27 13.16
CA PHE A 575 -37.49 -7.85 12.77
C PHE A 575 -36.11 -7.33 12.38
N ARG A 576 -35.08 -7.71 13.15
CA ARG A 576 -33.68 -7.35 12.92
C ARG A 576 -33.18 -7.79 11.53
N ASN A 577 -33.61 -8.96 11.05
CA ASN A 577 -33.32 -9.49 9.72
C ASN A 577 -31.85 -9.31 9.28
N GLY A 578 -30.91 -9.67 10.16
CA GLY A 578 -29.48 -9.59 9.90
C GLY A 578 -28.82 -8.23 10.18
N ALA A 579 -29.55 -7.18 10.52
CA ALA A 579 -28.95 -5.92 10.98
C ALA A 579 -28.14 -6.15 12.28
N PRO A 580 -27.06 -5.38 12.57
CA PRO A 580 -26.27 -5.57 13.77
C PRO A 580 -27.11 -5.25 15.04
N VAL A 581 -26.78 -5.92 16.14
CA VAL A 581 -27.29 -5.55 17.48
C VAL A 581 -26.59 -4.26 17.89
N GLN A 582 -27.35 -3.21 18.16
CA GLN A 582 -26.80 -1.87 18.40
C GLN A 582 -26.55 -1.56 19.89
N ASP A 583 -27.36 -2.15 20.77
CA ASP A 583 -27.25 -2.03 22.20
C ASP A 583 -27.59 -3.34 22.91
N ASP A 584 -27.25 -3.42 24.21
CA ASP A 584 -27.50 -4.59 25.04
C ASP A 584 -29.01 -4.89 25.13
N GLN A 585 -29.38 -6.14 24.95
CA GLN A 585 -30.77 -6.58 24.91
C GLN A 585 -31.07 -7.47 26.12
N THR A 586 -31.80 -6.97 27.09
CA THR A 586 -32.24 -7.73 28.26
C THR A 586 -33.75 -7.73 28.35
N ILE A 587 -34.31 -8.90 28.59
CA ILE A 587 -35.75 -9.15 28.74
C ILE A 587 -35.94 -9.90 30.06
N ILE A 588 -36.78 -9.40 30.94
CA ILE A 588 -37.24 -10.13 32.15
C ILE A 588 -38.75 -10.21 32.09
N VAL A 589 -39.28 -11.42 32.28
CA VAL A 589 -40.72 -11.68 32.36
C VAL A 589 -41.04 -12.24 33.75
N ILE A 590 -42.02 -11.64 34.41
CA ILE A 590 -42.55 -12.08 35.69
C ILE A 590 -44.04 -12.34 35.50
N LYS A 591 -44.45 -13.59 35.56
CA LYS A 591 -45.86 -14.00 35.47
C LYS A 591 -46.38 -14.39 36.84
N VAL A 592 -47.52 -13.80 37.24
CA VAL A 592 -48.18 -14.07 38.55
C VAL A 592 -49.03 -15.31 38.44
N SER A 593 -48.86 -16.29 39.36
CA SER A 593 -49.58 -17.56 39.40
C SER A 593 -50.65 -17.63 40.51
#